data_b324bf27a0d6fe39a6f04ee131e29841
#
_entry.id   b324bf27a0d6fe39a6f04ee131e29841
#
_cell.length_a   1.000
_cell.length_b   1.000
_cell.length_c   1.000
_cell.angle_alpha   90.00
_cell.angle_beta   90.00
_cell.angle_gamma   90.00
#
_symmetry.space_group_name_H-M   'P 1'
#
loop_
_entity.id
_entity.type
_entity.pdbx_description
1 polymer ?
#
loop_
_entity_poly.entity_id
_entity_poly.type
_entity_poly.pdbx_seq_one_letter_code
_entity_poly.pdbx_strand_id
1 'polypeptide(L)'
;MKAPIKKELMKCFDRELEARWPQFVVFESERDARTWSWKASPSLVFFVTVQVLEGKEQFLVEVSWNEIAEFPWGAMGKVKVESSQGRERLGRLWESGPCEPVWDVLPEKTARQVQDLDAVRQGKSIPADLPFAQIQPRIMPLVRDAMDKFENYGIPLFRRVAEAHGITSLATGRD
;
A
#
# COMPACT_ATOMS: atom_id res chain seq x y z
N MET A 1 10.27 -6.52 8.23
CA MET A 1 10.10 -5.32 9.11
C MET A 1 9.92 -5.77 10.56
N LYS A 2 10.55 -5.09 11.51
CA LYS A 2 10.41 -5.38 12.95
C LYS A 2 8.97 -5.11 13.43
N ALA A 3 8.47 -5.91 14.36
CA ALA A 3 7.08 -5.85 14.83
C ALA A 3 6.62 -4.47 15.34
N PRO A 4 7.41 -3.70 16.13
CA PRO A 4 6.99 -2.36 16.56
C PRO A 4 6.82 -1.37 15.40
N ILE A 5 7.73 -1.41 14.41
CA ILE A 5 7.69 -0.55 13.22
C ILE A 5 6.44 -0.88 12.40
N LYS A 6 6.19 -2.18 12.16
CA LYS A 6 5.02 -2.64 11.42
C LYS A 6 3.71 -2.22 12.11
N LYS A 7 3.62 -2.42 13.41
CA LYS A 7 2.42 -2.04 14.18
C LYS A 7 2.12 -0.54 14.06
N GLU A 8 3.16 0.30 14.16
CA GLU A 8 2.98 1.74 14.04
C GLU A 8 2.66 2.16 12.60
N LEU A 9 3.27 1.51 11.60
CA LEU A 9 2.96 1.73 10.19
C LEU A 9 1.46 1.52 9.93
N MET A 10 0.91 0.37 10.35
CA MET A 10 -0.52 0.05 10.14
C MET A 10 -1.44 1.04 10.86
N LYS A 11 -1.10 1.46 12.09
CA LYS A 11 -1.86 2.50 12.79
C LYS A 11 -1.84 3.86 12.08
N CYS A 12 -0.70 4.23 11.49
CA CYS A 12 -0.61 5.47 10.72
C CYS A 12 -1.49 5.41 9.47
N PHE A 13 -1.50 4.27 8.77
CA PHE A 13 -2.39 4.07 7.62
C PHE A 13 -3.88 4.06 8.03
N ASP A 14 -4.26 3.39 9.12
CA ASP A 14 -5.63 3.42 9.63
C ASP A 14 -6.11 4.87 9.81
N ARG A 15 -5.31 5.68 10.50
CA ARG A 15 -5.65 7.07 10.81
C ARG A 15 -5.74 7.95 9.55
N GLU A 16 -4.80 7.82 8.63
CA GLU A 16 -4.78 8.64 7.40
C GLU A 16 -5.91 8.22 6.45
N LEU A 17 -6.21 6.92 6.32
CA LEU A 17 -7.35 6.45 5.52
C LEU A 17 -8.68 6.89 6.14
N GLU A 18 -8.87 6.73 7.45
CA GLU A 18 -10.08 7.18 8.15
C GLU A 18 -10.30 8.70 7.99
N ALA A 19 -9.22 9.48 8.08
CA ALA A 19 -9.31 10.95 7.98
C ALA A 19 -9.60 11.44 6.55
N ARG A 20 -9.04 10.79 5.52
CA ARG A 20 -9.14 11.25 4.12
C ARG A 20 -10.23 10.52 3.34
N TRP A 21 -10.44 9.25 3.65
CA TRP A 21 -11.27 8.31 2.89
C TRP A 21 -12.05 7.39 3.83
N PRO A 22 -12.98 7.92 4.66
CA PRO A 22 -13.68 7.18 5.72
C PRO A 22 -14.54 6.03 5.21
N GLN A 23 -14.82 5.98 3.90
CA GLN A 23 -15.51 4.85 3.26
C GLN A 23 -14.66 3.58 3.18
N PHE A 24 -13.33 3.67 3.33
CA PHE A 24 -12.49 2.48 3.46
C PHE A 24 -12.54 1.94 4.88
N VAL A 25 -12.99 0.71 5.00
CA VAL A 25 -13.03 -0.03 6.27
C VAL A 25 -12.04 -1.19 6.23
N VAL A 26 -11.52 -1.59 7.38
CA VAL A 26 -10.61 -2.73 7.47
C VAL A 26 -11.33 -3.98 6.97
N PHE A 27 -10.77 -4.60 5.93
CA PHE A 27 -11.26 -5.84 5.33
C PHE A 27 -10.54 -7.06 5.91
N GLU A 28 -9.20 -7.02 5.90
CA GLU A 28 -8.37 -8.13 6.35
C GLU A 28 -7.05 -7.63 6.95
N SER A 29 -6.53 -8.38 7.93
CA SER A 29 -5.22 -8.13 8.52
C SER A 29 -4.45 -9.45 8.60
N GLU A 30 -3.42 -9.57 7.79
CA GLU A 30 -2.49 -10.67 7.78
C GLU A 30 -1.18 -10.33 8.53
N ARG A 31 -0.29 -11.33 8.62
CA ARG A 31 1.01 -11.13 9.27
C ARG A 31 1.80 -9.95 8.72
N ASP A 32 1.86 -9.82 7.39
CA ASP A 32 2.71 -8.85 6.70
C ASP A 32 1.93 -7.93 5.73
N ALA A 33 0.60 -7.96 5.80
CA ALA A 33 -0.28 -7.12 5.00
C ALA A 33 -1.50 -6.65 5.79
N ARG A 34 -2.06 -5.53 5.37
CA ARG A 34 -3.36 -5.04 5.82
C ARG A 34 -4.12 -4.46 4.65
N THR A 35 -5.36 -4.88 4.52
CA THR A 35 -6.26 -4.51 3.42
C THR A 35 -7.46 -3.77 3.97
N TRP A 36 -7.80 -2.67 3.33
CA TRP A 36 -9.05 -1.94 3.52
C TRP A 36 -9.89 -2.06 2.26
N SER A 37 -11.20 -2.11 2.43
CA SER A 37 -12.14 -2.18 1.31
C SER A 37 -13.13 -1.03 1.35
N TRP A 38 -13.58 -0.62 0.16
CA TRP A 38 -14.65 0.32 -0.05
C TRP A 38 -15.66 -0.26 -1.03
N LYS A 39 -16.88 -0.52 -0.56
CA LYS A 39 -17.97 -0.98 -1.41
C LYS A 39 -18.54 0.21 -2.20
N ALA A 40 -18.06 0.39 -3.42
CA ALA A 40 -18.46 1.49 -4.29
C ALA A 40 -19.88 1.31 -4.85
N SER A 41 -20.32 0.05 -5.06
CA SER A 41 -21.68 -0.32 -5.45
C SER A 41 -22.01 -1.74 -4.97
N PRO A 42 -23.24 -2.25 -5.15
CA PRO A 42 -23.55 -3.65 -4.89
C PRO A 42 -22.66 -4.65 -5.64
N SER A 43 -22.16 -4.25 -6.82
CA SER A 43 -21.39 -5.08 -7.73
C SER A 43 -19.92 -4.65 -7.89
N LEU A 44 -19.40 -3.72 -7.09
CA LEU A 44 -18.00 -3.29 -7.21
C LEU A 44 -17.42 -2.93 -5.85
N VAL A 45 -16.29 -3.55 -5.51
CA VAL A 45 -15.54 -3.27 -4.30
C VAL A 45 -14.11 -2.88 -4.67
N PHE A 46 -13.63 -1.79 -4.10
CA PHE A 46 -12.24 -1.34 -4.18
C PHE A 46 -11.47 -1.76 -2.93
N PHE A 47 -10.18 -2.02 -3.12
CA PHE A 47 -9.29 -2.39 -2.03
C PHE A 47 -8.00 -1.57 -2.09
N VAL A 48 -7.49 -1.24 -0.91
CA VAL A 48 -6.14 -0.70 -0.70
C VAL A 48 -5.41 -1.67 0.23
N THR A 49 -4.24 -2.14 -0.19
CA THR A 49 -3.43 -3.06 0.60
C THR A 49 -2.06 -2.47 0.85
N VAL A 50 -1.65 -2.43 2.11
CA VAL A 50 -0.27 -2.13 2.52
C VAL A 50 0.42 -3.44 2.82
N GLN A 51 1.47 -3.74 2.07
CA GLN A 51 2.27 -4.95 2.24
C GLN A 51 3.67 -4.60 2.71
N VAL A 52 4.11 -5.24 3.79
CA VAL A 52 5.49 -5.15 4.29
C VAL A 52 6.34 -6.18 3.57
N LEU A 53 7.48 -5.75 3.05
CA LEU A 53 8.41 -6.65 2.36
C LEU A 53 9.22 -7.45 3.38
N GLU A 54 9.20 -8.78 3.22
CA GLU A 54 9.90 -9.70 4.10
C GLU A 54 11.42 -9.43 4.09
N GLY A 55 12.04 -9.48 5.27
CA GLY A 55 13.48 -9.24 5.43
C GLY A 55 13.93 -7.80 5.22
N LYS A 56 13.02 -6.88 4.85
CA LYS A 56 13.31 -5.47 4.59
C LYS A 56 12.51 -4.56 5.53
N GLU A 57 13.02 -3.36 5.78
CA GLU A 57 12.25 -2.32 6.46
C GLU A 57 11.52 -1.43 5.43
N GLN A 58 10.87 -2.09 4.48
CA GLN A 58 10.20 -1.47 3.33
C GLN A 58 8.74 -1.91 3.27
N PHE A 59 7.90 -1.08 2.69
CA PHE A 59 6.52 -1.43 2.36
C PHE A 59 6.16 -0.95 0.96
N LEU A 60 5.11 -1.54 0.42
CA LEU A 60 4.47 -1.11 -0.81
C LEU A 60 2.96 -0.96 -0.57
N VAL A 61 2.31 -0.22 -1.46
CA VAL A 61 0.86 -0.05 -1.49
C VAL A 61 0.33 -0.59 -2.80
N GLU A 62 -0.73 -1.37 -2.72
CA GLU A 62 -1.45 -1.92 -3.86
C GLU A 62 -2.88 -1.38 -3.87
N VAL A 63 -3.41 -1.21 -5.05
CA VAL A 63 -4.80 -0.87 -5.32
C VAL A 63 -5.43 -1.97 -6.16
N SER A 64 -6.64 -2.36 -5.82
CA SER A 64 -7.32 -3.43 -6.53
C SER A 64 -8.84 -3.27 -6.51
N TRP A 65 -9.54 -4.00 -7.36
CA TRP A 65 -10.99 -4.04 -7.40
C TRP A 65 -11.49 -5.42 -7.79
N ASN A 66 -12.72 -5.71 -7.41
CA ASN A 66 -13.43 -6.91 -7.79
C ASN A 66 -14.93 -6.62 -7.85
N GLU A 67 -15.63 -7.25 -8.80
CA GLU A 67 -17.10 -7.24 -8.87
C GLU A 67 -17.74 -8.08 -7.77
N ILE A 68 -17.02 -9.01 -7.19
CA ILE A 68 -17.43 -9.75 -5.99
C ILE A 68 -16.72 -9.21 -4.75
N ALA A 69 -17.33 -9.34 -3.57
CA ALA A 69 -16.77 -8.86 -2.32
C ALA A 69 -15.63 -9.76 -1.79
N GLU A 70 -14.72 -10.17 -2.69
CA GLU A 70 -13.55 -10.98 -2.39
C GLU A 70 -12.30 -10.27 -2.89
N PHE A 71 -11.21 -10.36 -2.14
CA PHE A 71 -9.94 -9.78 -2.56
C PHE A 71 -9.42 -10.49 -3.82
N PRO A 72 -8.99 -9.75 -4.87
CA PRO A 72 -8.50 -10.36 -6.10
C PRO A 72 -7.08 -10.91 -5.94
N TRP A 73 -6.94 -12.16 -5.55
CA TRP A 73 -5.66 -12.85 -5.37
C TRP A 73 -4.93 -13.16 -6.68
N GLY A 74 -5.51 -12.85 -7.82
CA GLY A 74 -4.93 -13.10 -9.15
C GLY A 74 -3.59 -12.40 -9.39
N ALA A 75 -2.88 -12.83 -10.43
CA ALA A 75 -1.59 -12.28 -10.82
C ALA A 75 -1.70 -10.80 -11.17
N MET A 76 -0.71 -10.02 -10.71
CA MET A 76 -0.55 -8.64 -11.13
C MET A 76 -0.14 -8.59 -12.61
N GLY A 77 -0.82 -7.83 -13.42
CA GLY A 77 -0.54 -7.67 -14.85
C GLY A 77 -0.97 -6.31 -15.37
N LYS A 78 -0.87 -6.09 -16.67
CA LYS A 78 -1.46 -4.89 -17.28
C LYS A 78 -2.97 -4.89 -17.02
N VAL A 79 -3.37 -3.99 -16.16
CA VAL A 79 -4.74 -3.89 -15.71
C VAL A 79 -5.59 -3.22 -16.78
N LYS A 80 -6.70 -3.89 -17.15
CA LYS A 80 -7.77 -3.30 -17.97
C LYS A 80 -8.89 -2.90 -17.03
N VAL A 81 -9.29 -1.63 -17.10
CA VAL A 81 -10.31 -1.06 -16.20
C VAL A 81 -11.69 -1.69 -16.38
N GLU A 82 -11.95 -2.29 -17.56
CA GLU A 82 -13.18 -3.02 -17.90
C GLU A 82 -13.23 -4.46 -17.36
N SER A 83 -12.10 -4.93 -16.78
CA SER A 83 -12.06 -6.29 -16.21
C SER A 83 -12.88 -6.34 -14.91
N SER A 84 -13.57 -7.48 -14.68
CA SER A 84 -14.33 -7.75 -13.45
C SER A 84 -13.48 -7.68 -12.19
N GLN A 85 -12.16 -7.84 -12.31
CA GLN A 85 -11.20 -7.68 -11.25
C GLN A 85 -9.87 -7.15 -11.76
N GLY A 86 -9.13 -6.46 -10.90
CA GLY A 86 -7.78 -6.00 -11.21
C GLY A 86 -6.98 -5.68 -9.96
N ARG A 87 -5.66 -5.75 -10.08
CA ARG A 87 -4.72 -5.46 -9.02
C ARG A 87 -3.48 -4.80 -9.58
N GLU A 88 -3.07 -3.67 -9.01
CA GLU A 88 -1.90 -2.93 -9.45
C GLU A 88 -1.15 -2.36 -8.23
N ARG A 89 0.16 -2.28 -8.34
CA ARG A 89 0.97 -1.56 -7.37
C ARG A 89 0.82 -0.07 -7.58
N LEU A 90 0.56 0.65 -6.52
CA LEU A 90 0.39 2.10 -6.57
C LEU A 90 1.59 2.77 -7.26
N GLY A 91 2.81 2.31 -6.97
CA GLY A 91 4.05 2.81 -7.56
C GLY A 91 4.10 2.77 -9.08
N ARG A 92 3.49 1.77 -9.71
CA ARG A 92 3.45 1.63 -11.17
C ARG A 92 2.52 2.63 -11.87
N LEU A 93 1.65 3.29 -11.13
CA LEU A 93 0.72 4.25 -11.70
C LEU A 93 1.39 5.59 -12.08
N TRP A 94 2.55 5.91 -11.51
CA TRP A 94 3.27 7.16 -11.83
C TRP A 94 4.68 6.95 -12.37
N GLU A 95 5.29 5.78 -12.16
CA GLU A 95 6.63 5.47 -12.67
C GLU A 95 6.60 4.31 -13.65
N SER A 96 7.11 4.57 -14.87
CA SER A 96 7.29 3.55 -15.91
C SER A 96 8.68 2.91 -15.89
N GLY A 97 9.43 3.04 -14.78
CA GLY A 97 10.78 2.54 -14.62
C GLY A 97 10.87 1.04 -14.28
N PRO A 98 12.06 0.42 -14.41
CA PRO A 98 12.26 -1.00 -14.10
C PRO A 98 12.20 -1.32 -12.60
N CYS A 99 12.31 -0.32 -11.73
CA CYS A 99 12.24 -0.48 -10.27
C CYS A 99 10.87 -0.06 -9.77
N GLU A 100 10.22 -0.96 -9.04
CA GLU A 100 8.94 -0.64 -8.39
C GLU A 100 9.19 0.29 -7.19
N PRO A 101 8.50 1.44 -7.12
CA PRO A 101 8.60 2.31 -5.97
C PRO A 101 8.15 1.61 -4.70
N VAL A 102 9.04 1.59 -3.72
CA VAL A 102 8.78 1.11 -2.37
C VAL A 102 9.13 2.23 -1.40
N TRP A 103 8.43 2.28 -0.27
CA TRP A 103 8.76 3.21 0.81
C TRP A 103 9.72 2.53 1.78
N ASP A 104 10.89 3.12 1.95
CA ASP A 104 11.95 2.60 2.81
C ASP A 104 11.96 3.35 4.15
N VAL A 105 11.65 2.64 5.23
CA VAL A 105 11.61 3.20 6.58
C VAL A 105 13.02 3.41 7.14
N LEU A 106 13.98 2.59 6.71
CA LEU A 106 15.37 2.64 7.15
C LEU A 106 16.34 2.57 5.95
N PRO A 107 16.37 3.64 5.10
CA PRO A 107 17.22 3.65 3.91
C PRO A 107 18.70 3.48 4.22
N GLU A 108 19.17 3.94 5.39
CA GLU A 108 20.53 3.73 5.86
C GLU A 108 20.89 2.26 6.11
N LYS A 109 19.90 1.44 6.53
CA LYS A 109 20.06 -0.01 6.66
C LYS A 109 20.14 -0.67 5.29
N THR A 110 19.24 -0.28 4.39
CA THR A 110 19.21 -0.79 3.01
C THR A 110 20.51 -0.48 2.29
N ALA A 111 21.04 0.74 2.41
CA ALA A 111 22.33 1.12 1.86
C ALA A 111 23.50 0.28 2.41
N ARG A 112 23.54 0.02 3.73
CA ARG A 112 24.56 -0.85 4.35
C ARG A 112 24.43 -2.29 3.88
N GLN A 113 23.22 -2.82 3.71
CA GLN A 113 23.02 -4.18 3.19
C GLN A 113 23.56 -4.34 1.76
N VAL A 114 23.43 -3.31 0.93
CA VAL A 114 23.99 -3.29 -0.43
C VAL A 114 25.51 -3.22 -0.41
N GLN A 115 26.09 -2.46 0.53
CA GLN A 115 27.54 -2.30 0.65
C GLN A 115 28.24 -3.51 1.28
N ASP A 116 27.57 -4.25 2.16
CA ASP A 116 28.12 -5.40 2.88
C ASP A 116 27.38 -6.70 2.52
N LEU A 117 27.40 -7.04 1.22
CA LEU A 117 26.80 -8.27 0.71
C LEU A 117 27.37 -9.54 1.36
N ASP A 118 28.62 -9.50 1.79
CA ASP A 118 29.28 -10.64 2.43
C ASP A 118 28.78 -10.84 3.87
N ALA A 119 28.54 -9.77 4.62
CA ALA A 119 27.89 -9.86 5.93
C ALA A 119 26.45 -10.39 5.82
N VAL A 120 25.70 -9.94 4.78
CA VAL A 120 24.36 -10.44 4.51
C VAL A 120 24.38 -11.93 4.15
N ARG A 121 25.30 -12.37 3.29
CA ARG A 121 25.47 -13.79 2.92
C ARG A 121 25.86 -14.67 4.10
N GLN A 122 26.58 -14.12 5.08
CA GLN A 122 26.96 -14.81 6.32
C GLN A 122 25.86 -14.79 7.39
N GLY A 123 24.66 -14.27 7.07
CA GLY A 123 23.55 -14.18 8.02
C GLY A 123 23.80 -13.19 9.18
N LYS A 124 24.80 -12.32 9.06
CA LYS A 124 25.06 -11.29 10.08
C LYS A 124 23.95 -10.24 10.01
N SER A 125 23.14 -10.19 11.07
CA SER A 125 22.14 -9.14 11.23
C SER A 125 22.82 -7.78 11.34
N ILE A 126 22.54 -6.88 10.41
CA ILE A 126 22.93 -5.47 10.55
C ILE A 126 21.98 -4.85 11.58
N PRO A 127 22.45 -4.49 12.78
CA PRO A 127 21.59 -3.91 13.80
C PRO A 127 21.10 -2.54 13.32
N ALA A 128 19.81 -2.39 13.18
CA ALA A 128 19.18 -1.10 13.04
C ALA A 128 18.02 -1.07 14.01
N ASP A 129 18.32 -0.79 15.26
CA ASP A 129 17.30 -0.55 16.28
C ASP A 129 16.91 0.92 16.22
N LEU A 130 15.73 1.18 15.66
CA LEU A 130 15.13 2.49 15.76
C LEU A 130 14.53 2.61 17.17
N PRO A 131 14.94 3.61 17.99
CA PRO A 131 14.31 3.85 19.27
C PRO A 131 12.81 4.06 19.10
N PHE A 132 11.99 3.52 20.02
CA PHE A 132 10.54 3.56 19.91
C PHE A 132 10.00 4.99 19.67
N ALA A 133 10.56 6.00 20.35
CA ALA A 133 10.19 7.40 20.19
C ALA A 133 10.46 7.97 18.78
N GLN A 134 11.32 7.33 17.99
CA GLN A 134 11.64 7.76 16.62
C GLN A 134 10.85 7.02 15.54
N ILE A 135 10.10 5.97 15.90
CA ILE A 135 9.37 5.16 14.92
C ILE A 135 8.31 6.00 14.21
N GLN A 136 7.41 6.63 14.96
CA GLN A 136 6.32 7.41 14.38
C GLN A 136 6.80 8.62 13.57
N PRO A 137 7.73 9.47 14.05
CA PRO A 137 8.27 10.57 13.26
C PRO A 137 8.91 10.12 11.94
N ARG A 138 9.46 8.91 11.89
CA ARG A 138 10.09 8.34 10.70
C ARG A 138 9.05 7.80 9.70
N ILE A 139 7.97 7.19 10.20
CA ILE A 139 6.94 6.54 9.39
C ILE A 139 5.96 7.57 8.80
N MET A 140 5.53 8.55 9.58
CA MET A 140 4.46 9.48 9.18
C MET A 140 4.70 10.19 7.85
N PRO A 141 5.90 10.73 7.55
CA PRO A 141 6.15 11.35 6.25
C PRO A 141 5.97 10.37 5.08
N LEU A 142 6.40 9.10 5.25
CA LEU A 142 6.28 8.07 4.23
C LEU A 142 4.82 7.66 4.01
N VAL A 143 4.05 7.53 5.09
CA VAL A 143 2.61 7.23 4.99
C VAL A 143 1.87 8.36 4.31
N ARG A 144 2.17 9.63 4.64
CA ARG A 144 1.56 10.79 3.98
C ARG A 144 1.90 10.85 2.49
N ASP A 145 3.16 10.63 2.13
CA ASP A 145 3.57 10.54 0.73
C ASP A 145 2.81 9.41 0.00
N ALA A 146 2.68 8.22 0.61
CA ALA A 146 1.92 7.12 0.05
C ALA A 146 0.43 7.48 -0.13
N MET A 147 -0.16 8.19 0.84
CA MET A 147 -1.55 8.65 0.76
C MET A 147 -1.74 9.75 -0.29
N ASP A 148 -0.79 10.67 -0.44
CA ASP A 148 -0.81 11.69 -1.49
C ASP A 148 -0.69 11.04 -2.88
N LYS A 149 0.15 10.00 -3.03
CA LYS A 149 0.23 9.19 -4.25
C LYS A 149 -1.07 8.42 -4.50
N PHE A 150 -1.68 7.85 -3.47
CA PHE A 150 -2.97 7.19 -3.59
C PHE A 150 -4.07 8.17 -4.04
N GLU A 151 -4.12 9.37 -3.49
CA GLU A 151 -5.06 10.41 -3.89
C GLU A 151 -4.87 10.84 -5.35
N ASN A 152 -3.61 11.02 -5.78
CA ASN A 152 -3.28 11.52 -7.11
C ASN A 152 -3.34 10.46 -8.22
N TYR A 153 -3.18 9.16 -7.89
CA TYR A 153 -3.08 8.10 -8.90
C TYR A 153 -4.04 6.94 -8.65
N GLY A 154 -4.20 6.50 -7.40
CA GLY A 154 -5.09 5.39 -7.04
C GLY A 154 -6.57 5.76 -7.19
N ILE A 155 -6.97 6.91 -6.65
CA ILE A 155 -8.36 7.39 -6.76
C ILE A 155 -8.78 7.67 -8.22
N PRO A 156 -7.97 8.32 -9.07
CA PRO A 156 -8.26 8.43 -10.48
C PRO A 156 -8.41 7.07 -11.19
N LEU A 157 -7.61 6.06 -10.82
CA LEU A 157 -7.80 4.71 -11.33
C LEU A 157 -9.16 4.15 -10.91
N PHE A 158 -9.55 4.26 -9.65
CA PHE A 158 -10.86 3.78 -9.16
C PHE A 158 -12.02 4.49 -9.83
N ARG A 159 -11.90 5.79 -10.13
CA ARG A 159 -12.92 6.52 -10.91
C ARG A 159 -13.09 5.93 -12.31
N ARG A 160 -12.00 5.71 -13.04
CA ARG A 160 -12.04 5.09 -14.37
C ARG A 160 -12.64 3.68 -14.34
N VAL A 161 -12.30 2.89 -13.31
CA VAL A 161 -12.91 1.57 -13.12
C VAL A 161 -14.41 1.70 -12.87
N ALA A 162 -14.83 2.59 -11.97
CA ALA A 162 -16.23 2.83 -11.68
C ALA A 162 -17.01 3.23 -12.94
N GLU A 163 -16.48 4.17 -13.73
CA GLU A 163 -17.06 4.61 -15.01
C GLU A 163 -17.20 3.45 -16.00
N ALA A 164 -16.17 2.61 -16.14
CA ALA A 164 -16.19 1.43 -17.00
C ALA A 164 -17.25 0.40 -16.56
N HIS A 165 -17.59 0.37 -15.26
CA HIS A 165 -18.63 -0.48 -14.67
C HIS A 165 -19.99 0.25 -14.52
N GLY A 166 -20.18 1.38 -15.20
CA GLY A 166 -21.46 2.11 -15.25
C GLY A 166 -21.80 2.90 -13.98
N ILE A 167 -20.83 3.13 -13.09
CA ILE A 167 -21.01 3.91 -11.87
C ILE A 167 -20.61 5.35 -12.16
N THR A 168 -21.57 6.24 -12.28
CA THR A 168 -21.38 7.63 -12.71
C THR A 168 -20.89 8.57 -11.62
N SER A 169 -21.00 8.19 -10.36
CA SER A 169 -20.54 9.00 -9.22
C SER A 169 -20.00 8.09 -8.13
N LEU A 170 -18.70 8.18 -7.85
CA LEU A 170 -18.15 7.71 -6.59
C LEU A 170 -18.40 8.81 -5.56
N ALA A 171 -19.14 8.51 -4.49
CA ALA A 171 -19.29 9.40 -3.35
C ALA A 171 -17.88 9.63 -2.76
N THR A 172 -17.23 10.70 -3.17
CA THR A 172 -16.01 11.17 -2.56
C THR A 172 -16.40 11.83 -1.25
N GLY A 173 -16.00 11.30 -0.10
CA GLY A 173 -16.39 11.76 1.23
C GLY A 173 -15.96 13.18 1.61
N ARG A 174 -15.99 14.11 0.67
CA ARG A 174 -15.76 15.54 0.81
C ARG A 174 -16.83 16.36 0.07
N ASP A 175 -18.09 16.01 0.25
CA ASP A 175 -19.19 16.93 -0.03
C ASP A 175 -19.74 17.54 1.28
#